data_f9c7e22e3ec7246b5f3373da5cb174a2
#
_entry.id   f9c7e22e3ec7246b5f3373da5cb174a2
#
_cell.length_a   1.000
_cell.length_b   1.000
_cell.length_c   1.000
_cell.angle_alpha   90.00
_cell.angle_beta   90.00
_cell.angle_gamma   90.00
#
_symmetry.space_group_name_H-M   'P 1'
#
loop_
_entity.id
_entity.type
_entity.pdbx_description
1 polymer ?
#
loop_
_entity_poly.entity_id
_entity_poly.type
_entity_poly.pdbx_seq_one_letter_code
_entity_poly.pdbx_strand_id
1 'polypeptide(L)'
;TTKPSYLVPHTMSMHGVAEAANIFIAGVEGLKDFSPALAAQGLATRKGYIGKNIVPVILPSPFPLQRDLSTLDLARYLDTPEGILWLSKSLNKYIVRGVPGAVFVPAILGTAANNDVHNAIKDRTGHIVNEISSLPPAVTGLRLHALLLRLLKKYDVDLIEQSTITGAVVENGRCAALITTNNGQER
;
A
#
# COMPACT_ATOMS: atom_id res chain seq x y z
N THR A 1 13.48 27.55 6.94
CA THR A 1 13.60 26.35 6.05
C THR A 1 12.43 25.45 6.31
N THR A 2 11.45 25.42 5.37
CA THR A 2 10.33 24.49 5.41
C THR A 2 10.86 23.06 5.25
N LYS A 3 10.58 22.19 6.23
CA LYS A 3 10.88 20.76 6.10
C LYS A 3 10.05 20.21 4.93
N PRO A 4 10.63 19.36 4.06
CA PRO A 4 9.86 18.73 3.02
C PRO A 4 8.72 17.92 3.65
N SER A 5 7.49 18.20 3.21
CA SER A 5 6.29 17.46 3.64
C SER A 5 6.04 16.36 2.62
N TYR A 6 6.04 15.12 3.06
CA TYR A 6 5.72 13.97 2.22
C TYR A 6 4.26 13.57 2.45
N LEU A 7 3.53 13.29 1.37
CA LEU A 7 2.23 12.64 1.45
C LEU A 7 2.46 11.16 1.74
N VAL A 8 1.97 10.71 2.88
CA VAL A 8 2.03 9.30 3.27
C VAL A 8 0.60 8.75 3.27
N PRO A 9 0.34 7.58 2.67
CA PRO A 9 -0.95 6.92 2.78
C PRO A 9 -1.33 6.72 4.24
N HIS A 10 -2.61 6.86 4.58
CA HIS A 10 -3.10 6.70 5.96
C HIS A 10 -2.69 5.35 6.55
N THR A 11 -2.78 4.29 5.75
CA THR A 11 -2.39 2.93 6.13
C THR A 11 -0.88 2.75 6.38
N MET A 12 -0.05 3.71 5.99
CA MET A 12 1.40 3.72 6.20
C MET A 12 1.83 4.76 7.26
N SER A 13 0.87 5.35 7.95
CA SER A 13 1.15 6.33 9.00
C SER A 13 1.88 5.67 10.17
N MET A 14 2.96 6.29 10.62
CA MET A 14 3.73 5.81 11.79
C MET A 14 3.14 6.30 13.11
N HIS A 15 1.92 6.86 13.10
CA HIS A 15 1.25 7.34 14.29
C HIS A 15 0.99 6.19 15.28
N GLY A 16 1.37 6.37 16.54
CA GLY A 16 1.26 5.35 17.59
C GLY A 16 2.30 4.22 17.53
N VAL A 17 3.10 4.13 16.47
CA VAL A 17 4.15 3.10 16.36
C VAL A 17 5.35 3.44 17.26
N ALA A 18 5.63 4.72 17.45
CA ALA A 18 6.75 5.18 18.26
C ALA A 18 6.60 4.75 19.74
N GLU A 19 5.38 4.69 20.23
CA GLU A 19 5.04 4.29 21.61
C GLU A 19 4.97 2.77 21.79
N ALA A 20 4.87 2.00 20.70
CA ALA A 20 4.79 0.56 20.75
C ALA A 20 6.14 -0.04 21.19
N ALA A 21 6.12 -0.83 22.28
CA ALA A 21 7.29 -1.57 22.74
C ALA A 21 7.57 -2.80 21.86
N ASN A 22 6.52 -3.41 21.33
CA ASN A 22 6.60 -4.57 20.45
C ASN A 22 6.13 -4.21 19.05
N ILE A 23 6.90 -4.62 18.06
CA ILE A 23 6.63 -4.40 16.64
C ILE A 23 6.67 -5.77 15.97
N PHE A 24 5.57 -6.12 15.32
CA PHE A 24 5.45 -7.35 14.56
C PHE A 24 5.48 -7.03 13.07
N ILE A 25 6.35 -7.69 12.33
CA ILE A 25 6.40 -7.57 10.87
C ILE A 25 5.87 -8.87 10.29
N ALA A 26 4.63 -8.82 9.80
CA ALA A 26 3.92 -9.99 9.32
C ALA A 26 4.02 -10.10 7.80
N GLY A 27 4.63 -11.17 7.32
CA GLY A 27 4.57 -11.61 5.93
C GLY A 27 3.58 -12.75 5.76
N VAL A 28 3.34 -13.14 4.52
CA VAL A 28 2.44 -14.24 4.17
C VAL A 28 3.23 -15.32 3.46
N GLU A 29 3.00 -16.58 3.81
CA GLU A 29 3.63 -17.73 3.18
C GLU A 29 3.31 -17.74 1.67
N GLY A 30 4.34 -17.93 0.84
CA GLY A 30 4.22 -17.87 -0.62
C GLY A 30 4.35 -16.48 -1.23
N LEU A 31 4.37 -15.41 -0.44
CA LEU A 31 4.65 -14.06 -0.92
C LEU A 31 6.17 -13.85 -1.04
N LYS A 32 6.68 -13.85 -2.28
CA LYS A 32 8.12 -13.77 -2.55
C LYS A 32 8.70 -12.36 -2.46
N ASP A 33 7.86 -11.35 -2.71
CA ASP A 33 8.29 -9.95 -2.81
C ASP A 33 8.40 -9.22 -1.46
N PHE A 34 8.17 -9.93 -0.36
CA PHE A 34 8.25 -9.37 0.98
C PHE A 34 8.84 -10.35 1.97
N SER A 35 9.97 -9.98 2.57
CA SER A 35 10.63 -10.74 3.63
C SER A 35 10.47 -10.01 4.97
N PRO A 36 9.64 -10.52 5.90
CA PRO A 36 9.49 -9.92 7.21
C PRO A 36 10.78 -9.95 8.03
N ALA A 37 11.65 -10.95 7.83
CA ALA A 37 12.93 -11.01 8.51
C ALA A 37 13.88 -9.88 8.09
N LEU A 38 14.01 -9.65 6.77
CA LEU A 38 14.83 -8.54 6.25
C LEU A 38 14.27 -7.19 6.66
N ALA A 39 12.95 -7.03 6.62
CA ALA A 39 12.28 -5.79 7.05
C ALA A 39 12.52 -5.53 8.56
N ALA A 40 12.44 -6.57 9.40
CA ALA A 40 12.73 -6.49 10.83
C ALA A 40 14.18 -6.07 11.11
N GLN A 41 15.14 -6.69 10.42
CA GLN A 41 16.56 -6.33 10.52
C GLN A 41 16.79 -4.88 10.12
N GLY A 42 16.23 -4.45 8.98
CA GLY A 42 16.35 -3.08 8.49
C GLY A 42 15.73 -2.05 9.45
N LEU A 43 14.60 -2.37 10.08
CA LEU A 43 13.94 -1.49 11.04
C LEU A 43 14.72 -1.39 12.35
N ALA A 44 15.29 -2.49 12.84
CA ALA A 44 16.05 -2.53 14.10
C ALA A 44 17.28 -1.60 14.12
N THR A 45 17.83 -1.30 12.94
CA THR A 45 18.98 -0.38 12.80
C THR A 45 18.57 1.10 12.72
N ARG A 46 17.29 1.40 12.60
CA ARG A 46 16.81 2.78 12.44
C ARG A 46 16.74 3.52 13.77
N LYS A 47 17.19 4.78 13.76
CA LYS A 47 17.04 5.67 14.91
C LYS A 47 15.57 5.73 15.38
N GLY A 48 15.30 5.52 16.65
CA GLY A 48 13.95 5.46 17.24
C GLY A 48 13.37 4.05 17.36
N TYR A 49 14.03 3.05 16.76
CA TYR A 49 13.62 1.63 16.87
C TYR A 49 14.66 0.78 17.60
N ILE A 50 15.82 1.34 17.87
CA ILE A 50 16.90 0.67 18.65
C ILE A 50 16.36 0.32 20.03
N GLY A 51 16.52 -0.95 20.43
CA GLY A 51 16.05 -1.47 21.72
C GLY A 51 14.58 -1.89 21.76
N LYS A 52 13.81 -1.71 20.66
CA LYS A 52 12.46 -2.26 20.54
C LYS A 52 12.49 -3.75 20.22
N ASN A 53 11.48 -4.46 20.68
CA ASN A 53 11.29 -5.86 20.32
C ASN A 53 10.62 -5.93 18.94
N ILE A 54 11.39 -6.27 17.91
CA ILE A 54 10.91 -6.36 16.52
C ILE A 54 10.90 -7.82 16.10
N VAL A 55 9.71 -8.36 15.90
CA VAL A 55 9.48 -9.79 15.67
C VAL A 55 8.96 -10.03 14.26
N PRO A 56 9.70 -10.73 13.39
CA PRO A 56 9.15 -11.18 12.11
C PRO A 56 8.19 -12.35 12.32
N VAL A 57 7.06 -12.33 11.62
CA VAL A 57 6.01 -13.36 11.68
C VAL A 57 5.64 -13.78 10.26
N ILE A 58 5.48 -15.09 10.03
CA ILE A 58 4.94 -15.61 8.77
C ILE A 58 3.52 -16.11 9.05
N LEU A 59 2.56 -15.50 8.37
CA LEU A 59 1.17 -15.92 8.39
C LEU A 59 0.94 -17.01 7.33
N PRO A 60 0.06 -18.01 7.59
CA PRO A 60 -0.24 -19.03 6.59
C PRO A 60 -0.93 -18.40 5.38
N SER A 61 -0.62 -18.92 4.19
CA SER A 61 -1.30 -18.48 2.95
C SER A 61 -2.80 -18.75 3.02
N PRO A 62 -3.65 -17.84 2.56
CA PRO A 62 -5.09 -18.12 2.37
C PRO A 62 -5.35 -18.96 1.11
N PHE A 63 -4.33 -19.18 0.28
CA PHE A 63 -4.41 -19.91 -0.97
C PHE A 63 -3.53 -21.17 -0.95
N PRO A 64 -3.76 -22.12 -1.85
CA PRO A 64 -2.87 -23.27 -2.01
C PRO A 64 -1.44 -22.83 -2.31
N LEU A 65 -0.45 -23.45 -1.64
CA LEU A 65 0.98 -23.09 -1.72
C LEU A 65 1.63 -23.29 -3.10
N GLN A 66 0.95 -23.93 -4.04
CA GLN A 66 1.44 -24.15 -5.41
C GLN A 66 1.36 -22.90 -6.29
N ARG A 67 0.73 -21.84 -5.81
CA ARG A 67 0.56 -20.58 -6.54
C ARG A 67 1.56 -19.55 -6.06
N ASP A 68 2.25 -18.90 -7.01
CA ASP A 68 3.00 -17.68 -6.70
C ASP A 68 2.02 -16.59 -6.28
N LEU A 69 2.24 -16.08 -5.09
CA LEU A 69 1.36 -15.10 -4.46
C LEU A 69 1.94 -13.69 -4.65
N SER A 70 1.12 -12.76 -5.11
CA SER A 70 1.46 -11.34 -5.19
C SER A 70 0.75 -10.51 -4.11
N THR A 71 1.27 -9.32 -3.83
CA THR A 71 0.59 -8.35 -2.95
C THR A 71 -0.78 -7.96 -3.50
N LEU A 72 -0.95 -7.93 -4.82
CA LEU A 72 -2.22 -7.61 -5.47
C LEU A 72 -3.27 -8.71 -5.26
N ASP A 73 -2.87 -10.00 -5.33
CA ASP A 73 -3.78 -11.11 -5.05
C ASP A 73 -4.31 -11.04 -3.63
N LEU A 74 -3.42 -10.78 -2.66
CA LEU A 74 -3.80 -10.60 -1.26
C LEU A 74 -4.69 -9.37 -1.06
N ALA A 75 -4.37 -8.25 -1.69
CA ALA A 75 -5.18 -7.04 -1.58
C ALA A 75 -6.61 -7.26 -2.12
N ARG A 76 -6.76 -7.94 -3.27
CA ARG A 76 -8.06 -8.31 -3.83
C ARG A 76 -8.82 -9.27 -2.92
N TYR A 77 -8.13 -10.22 -2.32
CA TYR A 77 -8.75 -11.12 -1.35
C TYR A 77 -9.20 -10.37 -0.10
N LEU A 78 -8.44 -9.40 0.36
CA LEU A 78 -8.80 -8.57 1.50
C LEU A 78 -9.93 -7.55 1.21
N ASP A 79 -10.29 -7.34 -0.04
CA ASP A 79 -11.52 -6.62 -0.39
C ASP A 79 -12.79 -7.44 -0.08
N THR A 80 -12.66 -8.73 0.30
CA THR A 80 -13.76 -9.61 0.68
C THR A 80 -13.88 -9.77 2.20
N PRO A 81 -15.10 -10.06 2.73
CA PRO A 81 -15.28 -10.34 4.14
C PRO A 81 -14.45 -11.54 4.64
N GLU A 82 -14.27 -12.57 3.80
CA GLU A 82 -13.48 -13.75 4.09
C GLU A 82 -12.00 -13.43 4.26
N GLY A 83 -11.46 -12.56 3.39
CA GLY A 83 -10.09 -12.08 3.48
C GLY A 83 -9.84 -11.27 4.75
N ILE A 84 -10.74 -10.36 5.09
CA ILE A 84 -10.69 -9.60 6.34
C ILE A 84 -10.70 -10.54 7.56
N LEU A 85 -11.59 -11.53 7.54
CA LEU A 85 -11.68 -12.52 8.61
C LEU A 85 -10.41 -13.37 8.71
N TRP A 86 -9.86 -13.81 7.58
CA TRP A 86 -8.62 -14.57 7.51
C TRP A 86 -7.45 -13.79 8.13
N LEU A 87 -7.22 -12.55 7.70
CA LEU A 87 -6.11 -11.75 8.22
C LEU A 87 -6.29 -11.47 9.71
N SER A 88 -7.50 -11.10 10.14
CA SER A 88 -7.79 -10.83 11.56
C SER A 88 -7.54 -12.06 12.44
N LYS A 89 -8.01 -13.25 12.01
CA LYS A 89 -7.77 -14.51 12.72
C LYS A 89 -6.29 -14.88 12.78
N SER A 90 -5.59 -14.71 11.64
CA SER A 90 -4.16 -15.00 11.54
C SER A 90 -3.36 -14.08 12.45
N LEU A 91 -3.60 -12.78 12.43
CA LEU A 91 -2.92 -11.84 13.33
C LEU A 91 -3.19 -12.19 14.80
N ASN A 92 -4.45 -12.43 15.18
CA ASN A 92 -4.81 -12.80 16.55
C ASN A 92 -4.24 -14.15 17.03
N LYS A 93 -3.91 -15.05 16.10
CA LYS A 93 -3.30 -16.35 16.42
C LYS A 93 -1.79 -16.25 16.61
N TYR A 94 -1.11 -15.50 15.76
CA TYR A 94 0.36 -15.46 15.70
C TYR A 94 0.96 -14.28 16.45
N ILE A 95 0.15 -13.26 16.78
CA ILE A 95 0.58 -12.11 17.58
C ILE A 95 -0.06 -12.21 18.96
N VAL A 96 0.77 -12.14 19.98
CA VAL A 96 0.35 -12.34 21.37
C VAL A 96 -0.72 -11.32 21.76
N ARG A 97 -1.92 -11.81 22.13
CA ARG A 97 -3.01 -10.97 22.62
C ARG A 97 -2.63 -10.29 23.94
N GLY A 98 -3.05 -9.04 24.10
CA GLY A 98 -2.85 -8.27 25.32
C GLY A 98 -1.49 -7.60 25.44
N VAL A 99 -0.59 -7.81 24.48
CA VAL A 99 0.65 -7.04 24.39
C VAL A 99 0.41 -5.89 23.41
N PRO A 100 0.35 -4.63 23.88
CA PRO A 100 0.24 -3.49 22.97
C PRO A 100 1.39 -3.49 21.97
N GLY A 101 1.07 -3.57 20.70
CA GLY A 101 2.07 -3.63 19.64
C GLY A 101 1.57 -3.03 18.35
N ALA A 102 2.53 -2.61 17.53
CA ALA A 102 2.27 -2.24 16.15
C ALA A 102 2.53 -3.45 15.24
N VAL A 103 1.68 -3.64 14.26
CA VAL A 103 1.79 -4.68 13.25
C VAL A 103 2.04 -4.04 11.90
N PHE A 104 3.10 -4.45 11.25
CA PHE A 104 3.35 -4.09 9.86
C PHE A 104 3.05 -5.27 8.95
N VAL A 105 2.29 -5.00 7.90
CA VAL A 105 2.01 -5.93 6.80
C VAL A 105 2.52 -5.35 5.49
N PRO A 106 2.80 -6.14 4.45
CA PRO A 106 3.02 -5.60 3.12
C PRO A 106 1.77 -4.82 2.66
N ALA A 107 1.89 -4.01 1.61
CA ALA A 107 0.78 -3.20 1.09
C ALA A 107 -0.32 -4.11 0.50
N ILE A 108 -1.21 -4.63 1.35
CA ILE A 108 -2.25 -5.61 1.01
C ILE A 108 -3.65 -5.25 1.53
N LEU A 109 -3.82 -4.16 2.29
CA LEU A 109 -5.09 -3.82 2.94
C LEU A 109 -6.14 -3.26 1.97
N GLY A 110 -6.51 -4.09 0.98
CA GLY A 110 -7.52 -3.79 -0.04
C GLY A 110 -6.97 -3.00 -1.23
N THR A 111 -7.70 -3.00 -2.34
CA THR A 111 -7.34 -2.27 -3.57
C THR A 111 -7.98 -0.89 -3.65
N ALA A 112 -9.04 -0.64 -2.89
CA ALA A 112 -9.75 0.62 -2.90
C ALA A 112 -8.95 1.75 -2.22
N ALA A 113 -9.10 2.97 -2.75
CA ALA A 113 -8.49 4.17 -2.18
C ALA A 113 -9.34 4.71 -1.02
N ASN A 114 -9.60 3.86 -0.02
CA ASN A 114 -10.29 4.17 1.24
C ASN A 114 -9.59 3.44 2.39
N ASN A 115 -10.14 3.54 3.59
CA ASN A 115 -9.58 2.91 4.80
C ASN A 115 -10.47 1.78 5.34
N ASP A 116 -11.43 1.26 4.58
CA ASP A 116 -12.44 0.35 5.09
C ASP A 116 -11.82 -0.97 5.56
N VAL A 117 -10.97 -1.58 4.74
CA VAL A 117 -10.24 -2.82 5.10
C VAL A 117 -9.32 -2.58 6.31
N HIS A 118 -8.56 -1.48 6.29
CA HIS A 118 -7.67 -1.12 7.39
C HIS A 118 -8.43 -0.97 8.71
N ASN A 119 -9.53 -0.22 8.71
CA ASN A 119 -10.37 -0.02 9.89
C ASN A 119 -10.97 -1.35 10.37
N ALA A 120 -11.51 -2.16 9.46
CA ALA A 120 -12.08 -3.46 9.80
C ALA A 120 -11.07 -4.41 10.46
N ILE A 121 -9.83 -4.44 10.00
CA ILE A 121 -8.76 -5.24 10.63
C ILE A 121 -8.40 -4.67 12.00
N LYS A 122 -8.21 -3.36 12.11
CA LYS A 122 -7.93 -2.69 13.38
C LYS A 122 -8.99 -2.98 14.43
N ASP A 123 -10.28 -2.84 14.08
CA ASP A 123 -11.40 -3.05 14.98
C ASP A 123 -11.50 -4.51 15.46
N ARG A 124 -11.18 -5.47 14.56
CA ARG A 124 -11.22 -6.91 14.88
C ARG A 124 -10.02 -7.40 15.69
N THR A 125 -8.87 -6.75 15.56
CA THR A 125 -7.63 -7.19 16.20
C THR A 125 -7.25 -6.36 17.42
N GLY A 126 -7.65 -5.09 17.47
CA GLY A 126 -7.22 -4.14 18.48
C GLY A 126 -5.75 -3.70 18.34
N HIS A 127 -5.07 -4.12 17.26
CA HIS A 127 -3.69 -3.73 17.00
C HIS A 127 -3.60 -2.45 16.17
N ILE A 128 -2.50 -1.71 16.32
CA ILE A 128 -2.10 -0.67 15.38
C ILE A 128 -1.54 -1.38 14.14
N VAL A 129 -2.31 -1.43 13.07
CA VAL A 129 -1.91 -2.10 11.83
C VAL A 129 -1.47 -1.07 10.80
N ASN A 130 -0.29 -1.25 10.23
CA ASN A 130 0.26 -0.38 9.21
C ASN A 130 0.80 -1.18 8.03
N GLU A 131 0.82 -0.56 6.86
CA GLU A 131 1.41 -1.16 5.66
C GLU A 131 2.86 -0.71 5.47
N ILE A 132 3.67 -1.61 4.91
CA ILE A 132 5.00 -1.30 4.37
C ILE A 132 4.89 -1.26 2.85
N SER A 133 5.52 -0.28 2.22
CA SER A 133 5.63 -0.21 0.76
C SER A 133 6.26 -1.50 0.21
N SER A 134 5.67 -2.00 -0.86
CA SER A 134 6.18 -3.13 -1.64
C SER A 134 6.74 -2.66 -2.98
N LEU A 135 7.47 -3.55 -3.65
CA LEU A 135 7.98 -3.30 -4.99
C LEU A 135 6.85 -3.17 -6.03
N PRO A 136 7.04 -2.39 -7.11
CA PRO A 136 6.07 -2.34 -8.20
C PRO A 136 5.90 -3.72 -8.89
N PRO A 137 4.67 -4.05 -9.34
CA PRO A 137 3.45 -3.26 -9.29
C PRO A 137 2.85 -3.21 -7.88
N ALA A 138 2.76 -2.01 -7.29
CA ALA A 138 2.36 -1.82 -5.90
C ALA A 138 0.87 -1.47 -5.77
N VAL A 139 0.20 -2.05 -4.79
CA VAL A 139 -1.20 -1.77 -4.46
C VAL A 139 -1.41 -0.28 -4.13
N THR A 140 -0.45 0.35 -3.47
CA THR A 140 -0.46 1.80 -3.20
C THR A 140 -0.48 2.65 -4.46
N GLY A 141 0.23 2.22 -5.53
CA GLY A 141 0.19 2.88 -6.83
C GLY A 141 -1.19 2.78 -7.48
N LEU A 142 -1.84 1.62 -7.40
CA LEU A 142 -3.22 1.45 -7.90
C LEU A 142 -4.22 2.34 -7.15
N ARG A 143 -4.11 2.42 -5.82
CA ARG A 143 -4.96 3.31 -5.00
C ARG A 143 -4.75 4.77 -5.37
N LEU A 144 -3.50 5.20 -5.54
CA LEU A 144 -3.16 6.55 -5.95
C LEU A 144 -3.73 6.87 -7.34
N HIS A 145 -3.54 5.97 -8.30
CA HIS A 145 -4.10 6.12 -9.64
C HIS A 145 -5.63 6.29 -9.61
N ALA A 146 -6.34 5.41 -8.91
CA ALA A 146 -7.79 5.50 -8.75
C ALA A 146 -8.24 6.81 -8.07
N LEU A 147 -7.47 7.30 -7.10
CA LEU A 147 -7.72 8.58 -6.45
C LEU A 147 -7.54 9.75 -7.40
N LEU A 148 -6.46 9.76 -8.17
CA LEU A 148 -6.17 10.82 -9.15
C LEU A 148 -7.24 10.86 -10.24
N LEU A 149 -7.68 9.73 -10.78
CA LEU A 149 -8.77 9.68 -11.76
C LEU A 149 -10.06 10.28 -11.20
N ARG A 150 -10.41 9.99 -9.94
CA ARG A 150 -11.57 10.61 -9.29
C ARG A 150 -11.42 12.12 -9.13
N LEU A 151 -10.22 12.59 -8.81
CA LEU A 151 -9.95 14.02 -8.68
C LEU A 151 -10.04 14.74 -10.03
N LEU A 152 -9.46 14.18 -11.08
CA LEU A 152 -9.56 14.73 -12.44
C LEU A 152 -11.04 14.88 -12.84
N LYS A 153 -11.83 13.82 -12.66
CA LYS A 153 -13.28 13.88 -12.94
C LYS A 153 -14.01 14.93 -12.09
N LYS A 154 -13.65 15.05 -10.79
CA LYS A 154 -14.27 16.04 -9.89
C LYS A 154 -14.00 17.47 -10.31
N TYR A 155 -12.86 17.73 -10.95
CA TYR A 155 -12.45 19.07 -11.41
C TYR A 155 -12.67 19.29 -12.91
N ASP A 156 -13.51 18.44 -13.57
CA ASP A 156 -13.80 18.50 -15.00
C ASP A 156 -12.55 18.56 -15.88
N VAL A 157 -11.51 17.80 -15.48
CA VAL A 157 -10.29 17.68 -16.28
C VAL A 157 -10.44 16.47 -17.21
N ASP A 158 -10.39 16.74 -18.51
CA ASP A 158 -10.38 15.70 -19.53
C ASP A 158 -9.03 14.99 -19.56
N LEU A 159 -9.06 13.69 -19.44
CA LEU A 159 -7.89 12.82 -19.56
C LEU A 159 -7.86 12.19 -20.95
N ILE A 160 -6.87 12.55 -21.74
CA ILE A 160 -6.64 11.96 -23.07
C ILE A 160 -5.63 10.83 -22.90
N GLU A 161 -6.14 9.60 -22.84
CA GLU A 161 -5.31 8.40 -22.70
C GLU A 161 -4.85 7.87 -24.06
N GLN A 162 -3.78 7.05 -24.06
CA GLN A 162 -3.25 6.35 -25.24
C GLN A 162 -2.94 7.26 -26.42
N SER A 163 -2.54 8.50 -26.14
CA SER A 163 -2.20 9.49 -27.15
C SER A 163 -0.72 9.81 -27.14
N THR A 164 -0.14 9.92 -28.34
CA THR A 164 1.23 10.36 -28.53
C THR A 164 1.24 11.79 -29.04
N ILE A 165 2.03 12.67 -28.42
CA ILE A 165 2.24 14.03 -28.92
C ILE A 165 3.19 13.93 -30.13
N THR A 166 2.71 14.31 -31.30
CA THR A 166 3.46 14.27 -32.56
C THR A 166 3.95 15.64 -33.01
N GLY A 167 3.39 16.72 -32.46
CA GLY A 167 3.79 18.08 -32.81
C GLY A 167 3.20 19.12 -31.88
N ALA A 168 3.58 20.36 -32.11
CA ALA A 168 3.04 21.54 -31.45
C ALA A 168 2.86 22.70 -32.41
N VAL A 169 1.78 23.45 -32.25
CA VAL A 169 1.56 24.73 -32.93
C VAL A 169 2.14 25.81 -32.03
N VAL A 170 3.08 26.58 -32.60
CA VAL A 170 3.72 27.69 -31.87
C VAL A 170 3.30 29.01 -32.48
N GLU A 171 2.70 29.89 -31.69
CA GLU A 171 2.31 31.23 -32.06
C GLU A 171 2.98 32.23 -31.11
N ASN A 172 3.60 33.25 -31.68
CA ASN A 172 4.29 34.32 -30.92
C ASN A 172 5.28 33.80 -29.87
N GLY A 173 5.97 32.68 -30.16
CA GLY A 173 6.93 32.05 -29.25
C GLY A 173 6.28 31.25 -28.07
N ARG A 174 4.98 31.02 -28.13
CA ARG A 174 4.24 30.22 -27.15
C ARG A 174 3.58 29.02 -27.82
N CYS A 175 3.54 27.89 -27.14
CA CYS A 175 2.78 26.71 -27.57
C CYS A 175 1.28 27.06 -27.48
N ALA A 176 0.62 27.15 -28.64
CA ALA A 176 -0.82 27.42 -28.74
C ALA A 176 -1.64 26.14 -28.72
N ALA A 177 -1.14 25.05 -29.31
CA ALA A 177 -1.80 23.76 -29.36
C ALA A 177 -0.78 22.62 -29.44
N LEU A 178 -1.17 21.43 -28.99
CA LEU A 178 -0.43 20.17 -29.16
C LEU A 178 -1.17 19.33 -30.21
N ILE A 179 -0.40 18.74 -31.13
CA ILE A 179 -0.92 17.78 -32.10
C ILE A 179 -0.73 16.41 -31.49
N THR A 180 -1.83 15.65 -31.32
CA THR A 180 -1.80 14.33 -30.74
C THR A 180 -2.34 13.30 -31.71
N THR A 181 -1.79 12.10 -31.66
CA THR A 181 -2.28 10.95 -32.43
C THR A 181 -2.80 9.92 -31.47
N ASN A 182 -4.04 9.50 -31.65
CA ASN A 182 -4.65 8.40 -30.92
C ASN A 182 -5.10 7.34 -31.93
N ASN A 183 -4.57 6.11 -31.82
CA ASN A 183 -4.86 5.00 -32.73
C ASN A 183 -4.74 5.37 -34.23
N GLY A 184 -3.77 6.23 -34.60
CA GLY A 184 -3.51 6.66 -35.97
C GLY A 184 -4.41 7.80 -36.45
N GLN A 185 -5.29 8.36 -35.62
CA GLN A 185 -6.07 9.55 -35.92
C GLN A 185 -5.45 10.77 -35.23
N GLU A 186 -5.13 11.83 -36.02
CA GLU A 186 -4.68 13.10 -35.47
C GLU A 186 -5.86 13.89 -34.89
N ARG A 187 -5.61 14.57 -33.81
CA ARG A 187 -6.48 15.54 -33.14
C ARG A 187 -5.71 16.83 -32.86
#